data_60c24be7161e43c6300c9eec87f3888f
#
_entry.id   60c24be7161e43c6300c9eec87f3888f
#
_cell.length_a   1.000
_cell.length_b   1.000
_cell.length_c   1.000
_cell.angle_alpha   90.00
_cell.angle_beta   90.00
_cell.angle_gamma   90.00
#
_symmetry.space_group_name_H-M   'P 1'
#
loop_
_entity.id
_entity.type
_entity.pdbx_description
1 polymer ?
#
loop_
_entity_poly.entity_id
_entity_poly.type
_entity_poly.pdbx_seq_one_letter_code
_entity_poly.pdbx_strand_id
1 'polypeptide(L)'
;MTGIEAILRENFARITQNSKNQPEICPKCHEPTRKSIDYHGEKFFVPVICKCEKERMEKEEEDSKNRRKFEKIKSLRSLSLLGAKYENVSFDTSQTGVNPSFDAAFKRCLKYCEVYRQVLEKGIGIYLFGDKGTGKTHLTACMANELLRNCVPVLFTNLFEISKAIKSTFKKDSSVTEKILFDRFLQVDFLFFDDLGTEIFLKNSDDTWLQGLLFELINGRYNANKPTIFSSNYSLNELVNQRGISERTVDRIAEMTNNAVMKITGKSRRKNTNSEKMIF
;
A
#
# COMPACT_ATOMS: atom_id res chain seq x y z
N MET A 1 -26.75 45.41 -14.92
CA MET A 1 -25.35 44.95 -14.73
C MET A 1 -25.36 43.95 -13.62
N THR A 2 -25.05 42.68 -13.91
CA THR A 2 -25.05 41.60 -12.93
C THR A 2 -23.81 41.74 -12.04
N GLY A 3 -23.92 41.41 -10.73
CA GLY A 3 -22.84 41.54 -9.76
C GLY A 3 -21.53 40.82 -10.14
N ILE A 4 -21.58 39.83 -11.05
CA ILE A 4 -20.44 39.11 -11.59
C ILE A 4 -19.58 40.00 -12.52
N GLU A 5 -20.19 40.90 -13.33
CA GLU A 5 -19.46 41.81 -14.19
C GLU A 5 -18.71 42.89 -13.39
N ALA A 6 -19.26 43.30 -12.24
CA ALA A 6 -18.60 44.27 -11.35
C ALA A 6 -17.36 43.63 -10.68
N ILE A 7 -17.49 42.38 -10.20
CA ILE A 7 -16.37 41.60 -9.56
C ILE A 7 -15.26 41.30 -10.59
N LEU A 8 -15.64 40.96 -11.82
CA LEU A 8 -14.67 40.73 -12.90
C LEU A 8 -13.94 42.03 -13.27
N ARG A 9 -14.62 43.16 -13.33
CA ARG A 9 -14.00 44.47 -13.59
C ARG A 9 -13.07 44.92 -12.47
N GLU A 10 -13.43 44.72 -11.20
CA GLU A 10 -12.58 45.07 -10.07
C GLU A 10 -11.31 44.21 -10.00
N ASN A 11 -11.44 42.92 -10.25
CA ASN A 11 -10.28 41.99 -10.31
C ASN A 11 -9.43 42.31 -11.55
N PHE A 12 -10.03 42.66 -12.69
CA PHE A 12 -9.28 43.06 -13.88
C PHE A 12 -8.54 44.39 -13.65
N ALA A 13 -9.17 45.38 -13.02
CA ALA A 13 -8.53 46.63 -12.66
C ALA A 13 -7.34 46.48 -11.71
N ARG A 14 -7.43 45.57 -10.72
CA ARG A 14 -6.29 45.19 -9.82
C ARG A 14 -5.13 44.55 -10.55
N ILE A 15 -5.41 43.67 -11.52
CA ILE A 15 -4.39 43.02 -12.35
C ILE A 15 -3.70 44.03 -13.27
N THR A 16 -4.43 45.04 -13.78
CA THR A 16 -3.91 46.03 -14.71
C THR A 16 -3.18 47.19 -14.05
N GLN A 17 -3.50 47.57 -12.78
CA GLN A 17 -2.78 48.62 -12.06
C GLN A 17 -1.33 48.26 -11.71
N ASN A 18 -0.96 46.99 -11.69
CA ASN A 18 0.40 46.51 -11.44
C ASN A 18 1.16 46.09 -12.70
N SER A 19 0.61 46.31 -13.89
CA SER A 19 1.23 45.90 -15.15
C SER A 19 2.23 46.93 -15.62
N LYS A 20 3.54 46.66 -15.45
CA LYS A 20 4.55 47.29 -16.31
C LYS A 20 4.24 46.87 -17.76
N ASN A 21 4.01 47.84 -18.63
CA ASN A 21 3.65 47.63 -20.04
C ASN A 21 4.79 47.10 -20.91
N GLN A 22 5.61 46.17 -20.41
CA GLN A 22 6.71 45.59 -21.14
C GLN A 22 6.72 44.05 -21.00
N PRO A 23 7.10 43.32 -22.08
CA PRO A 23 7.30 41.91 -22.03
C PRO A 23 8.51 41.62 -21.10
N GLU A 24 8.30 40.86 -20.04
CA GLU A 24 9.37 40.37 -19.20
C GLU A 24 9.78 38.96 -19.68
N ILE A 25 11.08 38.75 -19.79
CA ILE A 25 11.67 37.47 -20.22
C ILE A 25 12.30 36.77 -19.01
N CYS A 26 12.07 35.48 -18.87
CA CYS A 26 12.67 34.68 -17.82
C CYS A 26 14.20 34.64 -17.99
N PRO A 27 15.00 34.98 -16.95
CA PRO A 27 16.46 35.00 -17.07
C PRO A 27 17.08 33.62 -17.23
N LYS A 28 16.34 32.53 -16.95
CA LYS A 28 16.82 31.14 -17.05
C LYS A 28 16.53 30.48 -18.39
N CYS A 29 15.26 30.53 -18.85
CA CYS A 29 14.82 29.82 -20.05
C CYS A 29 14.55 30.76 -21.24
N HIS A 30 14.71 32.06 -21.04
CA HIS A 30 14.47 33.11 -22.04
C HIS A 30 13.06 33.13 -22.65
N GLU A 31 12.11 32.42 -22.02
CA GLU A 31 10.70 32.50 -22.41
C GLU A 31 9.99 33.72 -21.79
N PRO A 32 8.97 34.23 -22.47
CA PRO A 32 8.19 35.36 -21.94
C PRO A 32 7.46 34.95 -20.65
N THR A 33 7.56 35.76 -19.60
CA THR A 33 6.80 35.60 -18.35
C THR A 33 5.50 36.43 -18.38
N ARG A 34 5.22 37.15 -19.50
CA ARG A 34 4.00 37.86 -19.75
C ARG A 34 3.56 37.67 -21.20
N LYS A 35 2.26 37.50 -21.41
CA LYS A 35 1.64 37.42 -22.76
C LYS A 35 0.65 38.56 -22.95
N SER A 36 0.68 39.21 -24.11
CA SER A 36 -0.30 40.20 -24.46
C SER A 36 -1.63 39.55 -24.83
N ILE A 37 -2.72 40.03 -24.25
CA ILE A 37 -4.09 39.70 -24.64
C ILE A 37 -4.78 40.98 -25.09
N ASP A 38 -5.62 40.91 -26.15
CA ASP A 38 -6.45 41.99 -26.60
C ASP A 38 -7.84 41.83 -25.96
N TYR A 39 -8.30 42.89 -25.30
CA TYR A 39 -9.63 42.93 -24.72
C TYR A 39 -10.28 44.27 -25.02
N HIS A 40 -11.32 44.25 -25.82
CA HIS A 40 -12.03 45.45 -26.30
C HIS A 40 -11.14 46.50 -27.03
N GLY A 41 -10.12 46.03 -27.76
CA GLY A 41 -9.20 46.91 -28.50
C GLY A 41 -8.04 47.47 -27.67
N GLU A 42 -7.96 47.12 -26.39
CA GLU A 42 -6.82 47.45 -25.53
C GLU A 42 -5.93 46.23 -25.27
N LYS A 43 -4.61 46.42 -25.33
CA LYS A 43 -3.61 45.36 -25.09
C LYS A 43 -3.22 45.33 -23.63
N PHE A 44 -3.42 44.16 -22.99
CA PHE A 44 -3.02 43.88 -21.61
C PHE A 44 -1.95 42.82 -21.58
N PHE A 45 -0.98 42.97 -20.68
CA PHE A 45 0.04 41.95 -20.44
C PHE A 45 -0.32 41.14 -19.19
N VAL A 46 -0.68 39.89 -19.38
CA VAL A 46 -0.97 38.95 -18.28
C VAL A 46 0.24 38.09 -17.96
N PRO A 47 0.50 37.79 -16.68
CA PRO A 47 1.57 36.89 -16.31
C PRO A 47 1.32 35.49 -16.85
N VAL A 48 2.36 34.85 -17.38
CA VAL A 48 2.35 33.46 -17.84
C VAL A 48 3.52 32.72 -17.20
N ILE A 49 3.30 31.45 -16.92
CA ILE A 49 4.31 30.58 -16.32
C ILE A 49 5.26 30.15 -17.45
N CYS A 50 6.54 30.46 -17.32
CA CYS A 50 7.58 29.98 -18.25
C CYS A 50 7.88 28.49 -18.01
N LYS A 51 8.55 27.86 -18.98
CA LYS A 51 8.87 26.41 -18.93
C LYS A 51 9.60 25.99 -17.66
N CYS A 52 10.65 26.75 -17.28
CA CYS A 52 11.44 26.39 -16.10
C CYS A 52 10.68 26.57 -14.78
N GLU A 53 9.72 27.48 -14.71
CA GLU A 53 8.85 27.66 -13.56
C GLU A 53 7.80 26.54 -13.48
N LYS A 54 7.28 26.14 -14.64
CA LYS A 54 6.35 25.01 -14.75
C LYS A 54 7.04 23.71 -14.30
N GLU A 55 8.26 23.44 -14.80
CA GLU A 55 9.07 22.30 -14.40
C GLU A 55 9.38 22.33 -12.89
N ARG A 56 9.66 23.51 -12.33
CA ARG A 56 9.88 23.67 -10.87
C ARG A 56 8.61 23.34 -10.09
N MET A 57 7.46 23.85 -10.49
CA MET A 57 6.18 23.58 -9.82
C MET A 57 5.80 22.10 -9.89
N GLU A 58 5.96 21.48 -11.06
CA GLU A 58 5.71 20.04 -11.24
C GLU A 58 6.62 19.20 -10.32
N LYS A 59 7.90 19.56 -10.22
CA LYS A 59 8.84 18.89 -9.32
C LYS A 59 8.50 19.10 -7.84
N GLU A 60 8.17 20.33 -7.43
CA GLU A 60 7.76 20.63 -6.05
C GLU A 60 6.46 19.89 -5.67
N GLU A 61 5.52 19.77 -6.61
CA GLU A 61 4.28 19.00 -6.41
C GLU A 61 4.59 17.50 -6.26
N GLU A 62 5.48 16.96 -7.10
CA GLU A 62 5.93 15.56 -7.00
C GLU A 62 6.67 15.30 -5.69
N ASP A 63 7.59 16.15 -5.29
CA ASP A 63 8.32 16.06 -4.02
C ASP A 63 7.35 16.16 -2.82
N SER A 64 6.34 17.03 -2.88
CA SER A 64 5.31 17.12 -1.85
C SER A 64 4.46 15.84 -1.76
N LYS A 65 4.05 15.27 -2.91
CA LYS A 65 3.35 13.99 -2.98
C LYS A 65 4.20 12.85 -2.40
N ASN A 66 5.47 12.81 -2.74
CA ASN A 66 6.42 11.80 -2.25
C ASN A 66 6.64 11.93 -0.74
N ARG A 67 6.77 13.15 -0.22
CA ARG A 67 6.88 13.41 1.22
C ARG A 67 5.65 12.93 1.99
N ARG A 68 4.45 13.24 1.50
CA ARG A 68 3.20 12.74 2.11
C ARG A 68 3.09 11.22 2.09
N LYS A 69 3.52 10.58 0.99
CA LYS A 69 3.59 9.11 0.89
C LYS A 69 4.59 8.55 1.91
N PHE A 70 5.78 9.15 2.00
CA PHE A 70 6.81 8.71 2.94
C PHE A 70 6.35 8.81 4.41
N GLU A 71 5.69 9.90 4.81
CA GLU A 71 5.12 10.06 6.14
C GLU A 71 4.04 9.00 6.42
N LYS A 72 3.18 8.73 5.44
CA LYS A 72 2.17 7.67 5.53
C LYS A 72 2.85 6.29 5.69
N ILE A 73 3.87 5.99 4.91
CA ILE A 73 4.65 4.74 5.00
C ILE A 73 5.29 4.62 6.39
N LYS A 74 5.89 5.68 6.89
CA LYS A 74 6.51 5.71 8.23
C LYS A 74 5.48 5.42 9.33
N SER A 75 4.29 6.01 9.25
CA SER A 75 3.22 5.75 10.21
C SER A 75 2.69 4.32 10.14
N LEU A 76 2.66 3.70 8.96
CA LEU A 76 2.25 2.30 8.76
C LEU A 76 3.32 1.32 9.21
N ARG A 77 4.61 1.65 9.07
CA ARG A 77 5.71 0.80 9.55
C ARG A 77 5.65 0.54 11.05
N SER A 78 5.18 1.49 11.84
CA SER A 78 5.02 1.32 13.29
C SER A 78 3.96 0.26 13.66
N LEU A 79 3.05 -0.04 12.76
CA LEU A 79 2.02 -1.09 12.89
C LEU A 79 2.40 -2.38 12.15
N SER A 80 3.47 -2.35 11.35
CA SER A 80 3.90 -3.47 10.53
C SER A 80 4.80 -4.40 11.34
N LEU A 81 4.48 -5.69 11.29
CA LEU A 81 5.25 -6.77 11.92
C LEU A 81 6.40 -7.28 11.05
N LEU A 82 6.83 -6.53 10.07
CA LEU A 82 8.06 -6.88 9.36
C LEU A 82 9.21 -6.77 10.37
N GLY A 83 9.43 -7.87 11.12
CA GLY A 83 10.50 -7.94 12.11
C GLY A 83 11.87 -7.71 11.47
N ALA A 84 12.85 -7.29 12.25
CA ALA A 84 14.21 -6.97 11.81
C ALA A 84 14.84 -8.01 10.86
N LYS A 85 14.45 -9.29 11.01
CA LYS A 85 14.86 -10.39 10.13
C LYS A 85 14.46 -10.21 8.67
N TYR A 86 13.35 -9.54 8.42
CA TYR A 86 12.73 -9.40 7.10
C TYR A 86 12.83 -7.97 6.53
N GLU A 87 13.36 -7.00 7.28
CA GLU A 87 13.47 -5.61 6.85
C GLU A 87 14.32 -5.42 5.58
N ASN A 88 15.35 -6.24 5.44
CA ASN A 88 16.33 -6.13 4.35
C ASN A 88 16.26 -7.25 3.31
N VAL A 89 15.25 -8.13 3.39
CA VAL A 89 15.10 -9.16 2.35
C VAL A 89 14.59 -8.56 1.05
N SER A 90 15.09 -9.08 -0.07
CA SER A 90 14.70 -8.65 -1.40
C SER A 90 14.65 -9.85 -2.35
N PHE A 91 14.05 -9.63 -3.51
CA PHE A 91 14.10 -10.63 -4.58
C PHE A 91 15.54 -10.90 -5.03
N ASP A 92 16.41 -9.86 -5.10
CA ASP A 92 17.81 -9.99 -5.53
C ASP A 92 18.66 -10.83 -4.58
N THR A 93 18.35 -10.80 -3.27
CA THR A 93 19.08 -11.57 -2.25
C THR A 93 18.50 -12.96 -2.01
N SER A 94 17.44 -13.32 -2.73
CA SER A 94 16.74 -14.61 -2.53
C SER A 94 17.41 -15.73 -3.31
N GLN A 95 17.67 -16.86 -2.64
CA GLN A 95 18.20 -18.06 -3.29
C GLN A 95 17.10 -18.77 -4.08
N THR A 96 17.30 -18.92 -5.36
CA THR A 96 16.46 -19.68 -6.31
C THR A 96 17.23 -20.87 -6.89
N GLY A 97 16.57 -21.72 -7.68
CA GLY A 97 17.20 -22.87 -8.34
C GLY A 97 17.24 -24.17 -7.52
N VAL A 98 16.74 -24.14 -6.27
CA VAL A 98 16.76 -25.31 -5.38
C VAL A 98 15.40 -25.99 -5.26
N ASN A 99 14.33 -25.22 -5.43
CA ASN A 99 12.95 -25.70 -5.24
C ASN A 99 12.05 -25.17 -6.35
N PRO A 100 11.62 -26.01 -7.30
CA PRO A 100 10.80 -25.58 -8.44
C PRO A 100 9.50 -24.89 -8.05
N SER A 101 8.82 -25.35 -6.96
CA SER A 101 7.57 -24.70 -6.54
C SER A 101 7.80 -23.32 -5.93
N PHE A 102 8.90 -23.15 -5.20
CA PHE A 102 9.33 -21.85 -4.69
C PHE A 102 9.71 -20.91 -5.85
N ASP A 103 10.48 -21.41 -6.81
CA ASP A 103 10.96 -20.62 -7.94
C ASP A 103 9.80 -20.16 -8.86
N ALA A 104 8.78 -21.01 -9.03
CA ALA A 104 7.56 -20.62 -9.72
C ALA A 104 6.78 -19.53 -8.97
N ALA A 105 6.63 -19.67 -7.65
CA ALA A 105 6.00 -18.66 -6.80
C ALA A 105 6.81 -17.36 -6.79
N PHE A 106 8.14 -17.45 -6.70
CA PHE A 106 9.05 -16.30 -6.75
C PHE A 106 8.84 -15.47 -8.03
N LYS A 107 8.87 -16.10 -9.21
CA LYS A 107 8.65 -15.41 -10.50
C LYS A 107 7.29 -14.71 -10.56
N ARG A 108 6.23 -15.36 -10.04
CA ARG A 108 4.88 -14.79 -10.00
C ARG A 108 4.79 -13.60 -9.03
N CYS A 109 5.41 -13.71 -7.85
CA CYS A 109 5.45 -12.62 -6.87
C CYS A 109 6.24 -11.42 -7.37
N LEU A 110 7.39 -11.65 -8.04
CA LEU A 110 8.16 -10.58 -8.68
C LEU A 110 7.33 -9.88 -9.75
N LYS A 111 6.69 -10.66 -10.65
CA LYS A 111 5.83 -10.11 -11.70
C LYS A 111 4.65 -9.32 -11.15
N TYR A 112 4.06 -9.78 -10.05
CA TYR A 112 2.99 -9.07 -9.34
C TYR A 112 3.45 -7.68 -8.88
N CYS A 113 4.66 -7.59 -8.31
CA CYS A 113 5.25 -6.32 -7.88
C CYS A 113 5.55 -5.39 -9.07
N GLU A 114 5.98 -5.91 -10.21
CA GLU A 114 6.20 -5.11 -11.42
C GLU A 114 4.92 -4.46 -11.95
N VAL A 115 3.80 -5.16 -11.85
CA VAL A 115 2.49 -4.69 -12.33
C VAL A 115 1.59 -4.17 -11.20
N TYR A 116 2.15 -3.75 -10.07
CA TYR A 116 1.42 -3.41 -8.84
C TYR A 116 0.28 -2.39 -9.05
N ARG A 117 0.43 -1.45 -9.98
CA ARG A 117 -0.63 -0.46 -10.27
C ARG A 117 -1.87 -1.11 -10.83
N GLN A 118 -1.70 -2.07 -11.76
CA GLN A 118 -2.81 -2.80 -12.38
C GLN A 118 -3.52 -3.72 -11.37
N VAL A 119 -2.75 -4.41 -10.51
CA VAL A 119 -3.33 -5.29 -9.49
C VAL A 119 -3.99 -4.49 -8.37
N LEU A 120 -3.49 -3.31 -8.05
CA LEU A 120 -4.11 -2.38 -7.11
C LEU A 120 -5.47 -1.87 -7.63
N GLU A 121 -5.53 -1.48 -8.90
CA GLU A 121 -6.76 -1.03 -9.56
C GLU A 121 -7.83 -2.14 -9.60
N LYS A 122 -7.41 -3.38 -9.85
CA LYS A 122 -8.30 -4.54 -9.94
C LYS A 122 -8.58 -5.21 -8.59
N GLY A 123 -7.94 -4.79 -7.50
CA GLY A 123 -8.11 -5.40 -6.18
C GLY A 123 -7.60 -6.84 -6.05
N ILE A 124 -6.70 -7.30 -6.94
CA ILE A 124 -6.26 -8.69 -7.01
C ILE A 124 -5.22 -8.98 -5.93
N GLY A 125 -5.53 -9.90 -5.02
CA GLY A 125 -4.62 -10.42 -4.00
C GLY A 125 -3.87 -11.68 -4.45
N ILE A 126 -3.10 -12.25 -3.50
CA ILE A 126 -2.37 -13.53 -3.66
C ILE A 126 -2.62 -14.39 -2.44
N TYR A 127 -2.75 -15.71 -2.63
CA TYR A 127 -2.75 -16.69 -1.55
C TYR A 127 -1.57 -17.67 -1.68
N LEU A 128 -0.58 -17.54 -0.78
CA LEU A 128 0.58 -18.44 -0.70
C LEU A 128 0.36 -19.46 0.42
N PHE A 129 0.40 -20.75 0.09
CA PHE A 129 0.26 -21.76 1.12
C PHE A 129 1.25 -22.92 0.96
N GLY A 130 1.38 -23.75 2.01
CA GLY A 130 2.25 -24.92 2.02
C GLY A 130 2.97 -25.10 3.36
N ASP A 131 3.85 -26.10 3.45
CA ASP A 131 4.49 -26.53 4.70
C ASP A 131 5.32 -25.42 5.37
N LYS A 132 5.52 -25.59 6.69
CA LYS A 132 6.34 -24.66 7.47
C LYS A 132 7.78 -24.61 6.96
N GLY A 133 8.33 -23.41 6.84
CA GLY A 133 9.74 -23.22 6.46
C GLY A 133 10.01 -23.24 4.95
N THR A 134 9.00 -23.37 4.10
CA THR A 134 9.16 -23.40 2.62
C THR A 134 9.47 -22.05 1.98
N GLY A 135 9.40 -20.94 2.75
CA GLY A 135 9.76 -19.60 2.27
C GLY A 135 8.59 -18.67 1.98
N LYS A 136 7.35 -19.00 2.38
CA LYS A 136 6.16 -18.15 2.18
C LYS A 136 6.34 -16.73 2.74
N THR A 137 6.57 -16.62 4.05
CA THR A 137 6.81 -15.32 4.72
C THR A 137 8.00 -14.57 4.12
N HIS A 138 9.03 -15.28 3.64
CA HIS A 138 10.16 -14.65 2.95
C HIS A 138 9.72 -13.99 1.64
N LEU A 139 8.93 -14.68 0.82
CA LEU A 139 8.41 -14.13 -0.43
C LEU A 139 7.47 -12.95 -0.19
N THR A 140 6.54 -13.06 0.77
CA THR A 140 5.64 -11.96 1.10
C THR A 140 6.40 -10.75 1.63
N ALA A 141 7.48 -10.96 2.41
CA ALA A 141 8.36 -9.89 2.86
C ALA A 141 9.15 -9.25 1.71
N CYS A 142 9.66 -10.03 0.74
CA CYS A 142 10.29 -9.49 -0.47
C CYS A 142 9.31 -8.58 -1.24
N MET A 143 8.07 -9.05 -1.43
CA MET A 143 7.03 -8.26 -2.09
C MET A 143 6.73 -6.95 -1.33
N ALA A 144 6.57 -7.02 -0.01
CA ALA A 144 6.30 -5.85 0.82
C ALA A 144 7.43 -4.82 0.72
N ASN A 145 8.70 -5.26 0.80
CA ASN A 145 9.86 -4.40 0.67
C ASN A 145 9.97 -3.78 -0.73
N GLU A 146 9.67 -4.54 -1.78
CA GLU A 146 9.70 -4.04 -3.16
C GLU A 146 8.64 -2.95 -3.38
N LEU A 147 7.41 -3.16 -2.89
CA LEU A 147 6.36 -2.15 -2.94
C LEU A 147 6.70 -0.90 -2.12
N LEU A 148 7.31 -1.08 -0.94
CA LEU A 148 7.78 0.04 -0.10
C LEU A 148 8.89 0.85 -0.79
N ARG A 149 9.83 0.22 -1.51
CA ARG A 149 10.84 0.92 -2.32
C ARG A 149 10.21 1.78 -3.41
N ASN A 150 9.08 1.32 -3.97
CA ASN A 150 8.28 2.07 -4.93
C ASN A 150 7.33 3.10 -4.27
N CYS A 151 7.55 3.44 -3.00
CA CYS A 151 6.73 4.37 -2.22
C CYS A 151 5.24 3.98 -2.15
N VAL A 152 4.92 2.69 -2.27
CA VAL A 152 3.55 2.19 -2.15
C VAL A 152 3.25 1.87 -0.69
N PRO A 153 2.12 2.36 -0.13
CA PRO A 153 1.71 2.05 1.23
C PRO A 153 1.43 0.55 1.42
N VAL A 154 2.18 -0.07 2.33
CA VAL A 154 2.08 -1.49 2.67
C VAL A 154 1.93 -1.62 4.17
N LEU A 155 1.08 -2.54 4.60
CA LEU A 155 1.00 -3.00 5.99
C LEU A 155 1.20 -4.51 6.04
N PHE A 156 2.17 -4.97 6.82
CA PHE A 156 2.46 -6.39 7.06
C PHE A 156 2.05 -6.75 8.47
N THR A 157 1.15 -7.73 8.64
CA THR A 157 0.56 -8.08 9.93
C THR A 157 0.01 -9.51 9.96
N ASN A 158 -0.52 -9.94 11.10
CA ASN A 158 -1.29 -11.17 11.28
C ASN A 158 -2.49 -10.90 12.20
N LEU A 159 -3.38 -11.88 12.35
CA LEU A 159 -4.61 -11.71 13.14
C LEU A 159 -4.32 -11.42 14.63
N PHE A 160 -3.30 -12.05 15.18
CA PHE A 160 -2.92 -11.86 16.59
C PHE A 160 -2.54 -10.41 16.88
N GLU A 161 -1.71 -9.81 16.02
CA GLU A 161 -1.27 -8.43 16.22
C GLU A 161 -2.37 -7.41 15.93
N ILE A 162 -3.23 -7.69 14.94
CA ILE A 162 -4.43 -6.85 14.72
C ILE A 162 -5.30 -6.87 15.97
N SER A 163 -5.58 -8.05 16.51
CA SER A 163 -6.40 -8.20 17.72
C SER A 163 -5.79 -7.49 18.93
N LYS A 164 -4.47 -7.62 19.11
CA LYS A 164 -3.73 -6.94 20.19
C LYS A 164 -3.77 -5.43 20.02
N ALA A 165 -3.57 -4.94 18.81
CA ALA A 165 -3.64 -3.51 18.53
C ALA A 165 -5.04 -2.95 18.80
N ILE A 166 -6.10 -3.64 18.38
CA ILE A 166 -7.49 -3.23 18.65
C ILE A 166 -7.78 -3.31 20.16
N LYS A 167 -7.44 -4.39 20.85
CA LYS A 167 -7.65 -4.49 22.31
C LYS A 167 -6.89 -3.37 23.07
N SER A 168 -5.79 -2.86 22.55
CA SER A 168 -5.06 -1.75 23.17
C SER A 168 -5.82 -0.43 23.14
N THR A 169 -6.77 -0.26 22.20
CA THR A 169 -7.60 0.96 22.10
C THR A 169 -8.71 1.01 23.15
N PHE A 170 -9.04 -0.11 23.82
CA PHE A 170 -10.06 -0.17 24.86
C PHE A 170 -9.63 0.47 26.19
N LYS A 171 -8.36 0.86 26.32
CA LYS A 171 -7.86 1.58 27.49
C LYS A 171 -8.39 3.02 27.49
N LYS A 172 -8.80 3.53 28.69
CA LYS A 172 -9.40 4.87 28.85
C LYS A 172 -8.53 6.04 28.33
N ASP A 173 -7.21 5.88 28.28
CA ASP A 173 -6.27 6.91 27.85
C ASP A 173 -5.74 6.71 26.42
N SER A 174 -6.41 5.90 25.61
CA SER A 174 -5.98 5.66 24.22
C SER A 174 -6.26 6.90 23.37
N SER A 175 -5.21 7.47 22.77
CA SER A 175 -5.30 8.58 21.81
C SER A 175 -5.85 8.15 20.44
N VAL A 176 -5.95 6.82 20.18
CA VAL A 176 -6.41 6.25 18.92
C VAL A 176 -7.64 5.41 19.21
N THR A 177 -8.75 5.68 18.52
CA THR A 177 -9.96 4.87 18.64
C THR A 177 -9.84 3.58 17.81
N GLU A 178 -10.60 2.55 18.21
CA GLU A 178 -10.72 1.30 17.46
C GLU A 178 -11.01 1.56 15.98
N LYS A 179 -11.99 2.42 15.69
CA LYS A 179 -12.37 2.79 14.34
C LYS A 179 -11.20 3.34 13.52
N ILE A 180 -10.45 4.30 14.05
CA ILE A 180 -9.30 4.90 13.36
C ILE A 180 -8.25 3.84 13.05
N LEU A 181 -8.00 2.93 13.98
CA LEU A 181 -7.03 1.86 13.79
C LEU A 181 -7.52 0.85 12.75
N PHE A 182 -8.78 0.44 12.83
CA PHE A 182 -9.37 -0.51 11.88
C PHE A 182 -9.41 0.06 10.46
N ASP A 183 -9.78 1.34 10.31
CA ASP A 183 -9.76 2.05 9.03
C ASP A 183 -8.36 2.04 8.38
N ARG A 184 -7.27 2.05 9.16
CA ARG A 184 -5.91 1.93 8.61
C ARG A 184 -5.67 0.57 7.94
N PHE A 185 -6.17 -0.53 8.54
CA PHE A 185 -6.09 -1.86 7.93
C PHE A 185 -6.97 -1.97 6.67
N LEU A 186 -8.11 -1.31 6.65
CA LEU A 186 -9.02 -1.30 5.51
C LEU A 186 -8.47 -0.47 4.33
N GLN A 187 -7.87 0.69 4.61
CA GLN A 187 -7.53 1.69 3.60
C GLN A 187 -6.11 1.58 3.03
N VAL A 188 -5.22 0.80 3.66
CA VAL A 188 -3.88 0.59 3.12
C VAL A 188 -3.93 -0.03 1.73
N ASP A 189 -3.06 0.43 0.82
CA ASP A 189 -3.09 -0.04 -0.56
C ASP A 189 -2.86 -1.55 -0.65
N PHE A 190 -1.83 -2.08 0.04
CA PHE A 190 -1.55 -3.51 0.11
C PHE A 190 -1.48 -3.98 1.56
N LEU A 191 -2.30 -4.95 1.92
CA LEU A 191 -2.22 -5.65 3.19
C LEU A 191 -1.55 -7.01 2.98
N PHE A 192 -0.49 -7.27 3.72
CA PHE A 192 0.15 -8.59 3.83
C PHE A 192 -0.31 -9.23 5.13
N PHE A 193 -1.09 -10.29 4.99
CA PHE A 193 -1.67 -11.03 6.10
C PHE A 193 -0.92 -12.36 6.26
N ASP A 194 0.04 -12.38 7.20
CA ASP A 194 0.94 -13.52 7.38
C ASP A 194 0.33 -14.57 8.32
N ASP A 195 0.71 -15.83 8.10
CA ASP A 195 0.38 -17.00 8.91
C ASP A 195 -1.13 -17.19 9.20
N LEU A 196 -2.01 -16.88 8.22
CA LEU A 196 -3.45 -17.08 8.33
C LEU A 196 -3.78 -18.55 8.66
N GLY A 197 -4.63 -18.76 9.66
CA GLY A 197 -5.05 -20.08 10.12
C GLY A 197 -4.09 -20.74 11.14
N THR A 198 -3.09 -20.00 11.66
CA THR A 198 -2.32 -20.47 12.81
C THR A 198 -3.18 -20.51 14.08
N GLU A 199 -4.18 -19.66 14.14
CA GLU A 199 -5.21 -19.66 15.17
C GLU A 199 -6.15 -20.84 14.97
N ILE A 200 -6.46 -21.55 16.04
CA ILE A 200 -7.55 -22.55 16.06
C ILE A 200 -8.78 -21.87 16.61
N PHE A 201 -9.79 -21.74 15.81
CA PHE A 201 -11.08 -21.20 16.28
C PHE A 201 -11.89 -22.32 16.95
N LEU A 202 -11.79 -22.38 18.26
CA LEU A 202 -12.68 -23.20 19.11
C LEU A 202 -13.97 -22.42 19.35
N LYS A 203 -15.07 -23.08 19.66
CA LYS A 203 -16.39 -22.43 19.88
C LYS A 203 -16.47 -21.75 21.26
N ASN A 204 -15.57 -20.81 21.55
CA ASN A 204 -15.62 -19.98 22.75
C ASN A 204 -15.86 -18.50 22.38
N SER A 205 -16.13 -17.65 23.36
CA SER A 205 -16.51 -16.25 23.14
C SER A 205 -15.38 -15.43 22.48
N ASP A 206 -14.14 -15.68 22.86
CA ASP A 206 -12.98 -14.96 22.30
C ASP A 206 -12.75 -15.32 20.84
N ASP A 207 -12.94 -16.59 20.48
CA ASP A 207 -12.83 -17.06 19.10
C ASP A 207 -13.94 -16.47 18.21
N THR A 208 -15.15 -16.31 18.73
CA THR A 208 -16.26 -15.67 18.00
C THR A 208 -15.93 -14.21 17.66
N TRP A 209 -15.34 -13.46 18.59
CA TRP A 209 -14.90 -12.10 18.34
C TRP A 209 -13.77 -12.04 17.29
N LEU A 210 -12.76 -12.90 17.39
CA LEU A 210 -11.67 -12.98 16.42
C LEU A 210 -12.15 -13.38 15.02
N GLN A 211 -13.09 -14.30 14.91
CA GLN A 211 -13.73 -14.64 13.64
C GLN A 211 -14.49 -13.48 13.04
N GLY A 212 -15.26 -12.74 13.89
CA GLY A 212 -15.94 -11.52 13.48
C GLY A 212 -14.97 -10.49 12.95
N LEU A 213 -13.89 -10.23 13.68
CA LEU A 213 -12.83 -9.29 13.30
C LEU A 213 -12.16 -9.68 11.97
N LEU A 214 -11.83 -10.96 11.81
CA LEU A 214 -11.24 -11.48 10.57
C LEU A 214 -12.21 -11.30 9.39
N PHE A 215 -13.49 -11.68 9.57
CA PHE A 215 -14.49 -11.53 8.52
C PHE A 215 -14.69 -10.05 8.15
N GLU A 216 -14.82 -9.17 9.13
CA GLU A 216 -15.04 -7.74 8.91
C GLU A 216 -13.86 -7.11 8.14
N LEU A 217 -12.62 -7.46 8.51
CA LEU A 217 -11.42 -7.00 7.81
C LEU A 217 -11.41 -7.47 6.36
N ILE A 218 -11.59 -8.77 6.13
CA ILE A 218 -11.52 -9.36 4.78
C ILE A 218 -12.65 -8.84 3.91
N ASN A 219 -13.89 -8.86 4.42
CA ASN A 219 -15.06 -8.36 3.70
C ASN A 219 -14.98 -6.84 3.43
N GLY A 220 -14.46 -6.06 4.38
CA GLY A 220 -14.25 -4.63 4.19
C GLY A 220 -13.23 -4.33 3.08
N ARG A 221 -12.11 -5.06 3.03
CA ARG A 221 -11.11 -4.91 1.96
C ARG A 221 -11.62 -5.42 0.61
N TYR A 222 -12.36 -6.52 0.61
CA TYR A 222 -13.05 -7.04 -0.58
C TYR A 222 -13.98 -5.96 -1.18
N ASN A 223 -14.87 -5.39 -0.37
CA ASN A 223 -15.79 -4.35 -0.81
C ASN A 223 -15.09 -3.05 -1.25
N ALA A 224 -13.94 -2.73 -0.65
CA ALA A 224 -13.12 -1.59 -1.03
C ALA A 224 -12.20 -1.85 -2.23
N ASN A 225 -12.28 -3.05 -2.84
CA ASN A 225 -11.40 -3.50 -3.93
C ASN A 225 -9.91 -3.33 -3.60
N LYS A 226 -9.50 -3.69 -2.37
CA LYS A 226 -8.11 -3.54 -1.87
C LYS A 226 -7.36 -4.87 -1.87
N PRO A 227 -6.24 -5.00 -2.59
CA PRO A 227 -5.44 -6.22 -2.65
C PRO A 227 -5.00 -6.66 -1.25
N THR A 228 -5.13 -7.97 -0.99
CA THR A 228 -4.61 -8.59 0.23
C THR A 228 -3.77 -9.81 -0.15
N ILE A 229 -2.55 -9.86 0.35
CA ILE A 229 -1.61 -10.96 0.13
C ILE A 229 -1.61 -11.82 1.39
N PHE A 230 -2.02 -13.08 1.24
CA PHE A 230 -2.10 -14.02 2.34
C PHE A 230 -0.95 -15.01 2.29
N SER A 231 -0.37 -15.31 3.44
CA SER A 231 0.43 -16.52 3.64
C SER A 231 -0.25 -17.44 4.63
N SER A 232 -0.17 -18.76 4.39
CA SER A 232 -0.77 -19.76 5.25
C SER A 232 0.01 -21.09 5.22
N ASN A 233 -0.13 -21.88 6.27
CA ASN A 233 0.31 -23.28 6.25
C ASN A 233 -0.79 -24.20 5.70
N TYR A 234 -1.97 -23.68 5.43
CA TYR A 234 -3.17 -24.43 5.07
C TYR A 234 -3.69 -23.99 3.71
N SER A 235 -4.27 -24.92 2.95
CA SER A 235 -5.09 -24.61 1.78
C SER A 235 -6.40 -23.93 2.20
N LEU A 236 -7.12 -23.33 1.25
CA LEU A 236 -8.42 -22.70 1.54
C LEU A 236 -9.41 -23.71 2.17
N ASN A 237 -9.46 -24.95 1.66
CA ASN A 237 -10.32 -25.98 2.21
C ASN A 237 -9.91 -26.38 3.65
N GLU A 238 -8.62 -26.44 3.93
CA GLU A 238 -8.12 -26.76 5.27
C GLU A 238 -8.39 -25.63 6.28
N LEU A 239 -8.46 -24.38 5.83
CA LEU A 239 -8.86 -23.25 6.68
C LEU A 239 -10.27 -23.45 7.24
N VAL A 240 -11.20 -23.93 6.42
CA VAL A 240 -12.56 -24.26 6.86
C VAL A 240 -12.57 -25.51 7.74
N ASN A 241 -12.08 -26.62 7.20
CA ASN A 241 -12.28 -27.94 7.81
C ASN A 241 -11.40 -28.21 9.02
N GLN A 242 -10.22 -27.62 9.10
CA GLN A 242 -9.24 -27.90 10.16
C GLN A 242 -9.01 -26.72 11.09
N ARG A 243 -9.25 -25.49 10.62
CA ARG A 243 -8.96 -24.28 11.39
C ARG A 243 -10.21 -23.54 11.86
N GLY A 244 -11.40 -23.95 11.42
CA GLY A 244 -12.67 -23.41 11.84
C GLY A 244 -12.93 -21.98 11.36
N ILE A 245 -12.22 -21.51 10.32
CA ILE A 245 -12.54 -20.23 9.67
C ILE A 245 -13.83 -20.42 8.90
N SER A 246 -14.75 -19.44 9.00
CA SER A 246 -16.04 -19.55 8.34
C SER A 246 -15.91 -19.66 6.83
N GLU A 247 -16.72 -20.51 6.18
CA GLU A 247 -16.79 -20.65 4.73
C GLU A 247 -16.91 -19.28 4.04
N ARG A 248 -17.78 -18.42 4.58
CA ARG A 248 -18.01 -17.05 4.10
C ARG A 248 -16.71 -16.22 4.02
N THR A 249 -15.83 -16.34 5.02
CA THR A 249 -14.53 -15.65 5.04
C THR A 249 -13.61 -16.22 3.96
N VAL A 250 -13.58 -17.53 3.85
CA VAL A 250 -12.72 -18.23 2.88
C VAL A 250 -13.17 -17.98 1.44
N ASP A 251 -14.48 -17.90 1.18
CA ASP A 251 -15.02 -17.52 -0.13
C ASP A 251 -14.55 -16.11 -0.54
N ARG A 252 -14.58 -15.16 0.37
CA ARG A 252 -14.05 -13.81 0.08
C ARG A 252 -12.54 -13.83 -0.22
N ILE A 253 -11.76 -14.62 0.51
CA ILE A 253 -10.33 -14.79 0.22
C ILE A 253 -10.13 -15.39 -1.17
N ALA A 254 -10.90 -16.41 -1.54
CA ALA A 254 -10.84 -17.04 -2.85
C ALA A 254 -11.17 -16.05 -3.99
N GLU A 255 -12.25 -15.28 -3.84
CA GLU A 255 -12.64 -14.23 -4.79
C GLU A 255 -11.57 -13.14 -4.92
N MET A 256 -11.06 -12.60 -3.80
CA MET A 256 -10.00 -11.56 -3.79
C MET A 256 -8.72 -12.03 -4.47
N THR A 257 -8.40 -13.30 -4.37
CA THR A 257 -7.16 -13.84 -4.95
C THR A 257 -7.31 -14.32 -6.39
N ASN A 258 -8.54 -14.40 -6.91
CA ASN A 258 -8.86 -14.67 -8.31
C ASN A 258 -7.93 -15.70 -8.97
N ASN A 259 -7.83 -16.90 -8.39
CA ASN A 259 -6.94 -17.98 -8.81
C ASN A 259 -5.41 -17.72 -8.68
N ALA A 260 -4.99 -16.60 -8.07
CA ALA A 260 -3.59 -16.38 -7.69
C ALA A 260 -3.23 -17.16 -6.42
N VAL A 261 -3.64 -18.44 -6.39
CA VAL A 261 -3.36 -19.38 -5.29
C VAL A 261 -2.12 -20.19 -5.65
N MET A 262 -1.10 -20.18 -4.78
CA MET A 262 0.18 -20.82 -5.06
C MET A 262 0.60 -21.71 -3.89
N LYS A 263 0.81 -22.99 -4.18
CA LYS A 263 1.34 -23.96 -3.21
C LYS A 263 2.86 -24.00 -3.29
N ILE A 264 3.53 -23.80 -2.14
CA ILE A 264 4.97 -23.92 -2.03
C ILE A 264 5.27 -25.18 -1.21
N THR A 265 5.83 -26.19 -1.86
CA THR A 265 6.19 -27.48 -1.26
C THR A 265 7.71 -27.60 -1.11
N GLY A 266 8.17 -28.52 -0.30
CA GLY A 266 9.59 -28.86 -0.18
C GLY A 266 10.11 -28.84 1.25
N LYS A 267 11.42 -29.13 1.39
CA LYS A 267 12.09 -29.16 2.70
C LYS A 267 12.18 -27.76 3.32
N SER A 268 12.14 -27.70 4.65
CA SER A 268 12.31 -26.44 5.37
C SER A 268 13.66 -25.78 5.06
N ARG A 269 13.63 -24.56 4.59
CA ARG A 269 14.83 -23.73 4.32
C ARG A 269 15.49 -23.20 5.60
N ARG A 270 14.80 -23.30 6.75
CA ARG A 270 15.33 -22.83 8.05
C ARG A 270 16.48 -23.69 8.58
N LYS A 271 16.55 -24.98 8.18
CA LYS A 271 17.58 -25.92 8.66
C LYS A 271 18.96 -25.68 8.05
N ASN A 272 19.04 -25.04 6.86
CA ASN A 272 20.32 -24.77 6.20
C ASN A 272 21.03 -23.50 6.70
N THR A 273 20.34 -22.63 7.43
CA THR A 273 20.91 -21.39 7.98
C THR A 273 21.48 -21.55 9.39
N ASN A 274 21.21 -22.67 10.06
CA ASN A 274 21.71 -22.89 11.43
C ASN A 274 23.10 -23.52 11.51
N SER A 275 23.60 -24.14 10.43
CA SER A 275 24.95 -24.72 10.41
C SER A 275 26.08 -23.67 10.36
N GLU A 276 25.80 -22.46 9.88
CA GLU A 276 26.76 -21.35 9.81
C GLU A 276 26.76 -20.45 11.06
N LYS A 277 25.82 -20.63 11.99
CA LYS A 277 25.67 -19.79 13.20
C LYS A 277 26.06 -20.46 14.49
N MET A 278 26.63 -21.67 14.46
CA MET A 278 27.26 -22.26 15.67
C MET A 278 28.59 -21.54 15.95
N ILE A 279 28.51 -20.51 16.79
CA ILE A 279 29.66 -19.80 17.35
C ILE A 279 30.02 -20.39 18.74
N PHE A 280 29.29 -21.38 19.22
CA PHE A 280 29.56 -22.10 20.50
C PHE A 280 29.60 -23.60 20.30
#